data_b79114ba7a67d2f7ea9c0ad90b505964
#
_entry.id   b79114ba7a67d2f7ea9c0ad90b505964
#
_cell.length_a   1.000
_cell.length_b   1.000
_cell.length_c   1.000
_cell.angle_alpha   90.00
_cell.angle_beta   90.00
_cell.angle_gamma   90.00
#
_symmetry.space_group_name_H-M   'P 1'
#
loop_
_entity.id
_entity.type
_entity.pdbx_description
1 polymer ?
#
loop_
_entity_poly.entity_id
_entity_poly.type
_entity_poly.pdbx_seq_one_letter_code
_entity_poly.pdbx_strand_id
1 'polypeptide(L)'
;MQQEQYKVHLESFEGPLDLLLHLIEKNRIDIYDIPIALLTEQYMDYLAKFKKFNIEVASEFLVMAATLLQIKSKILLPDTKVEEINEDDTDEVDPRKELVERLLEYRRYKEVSSILGEMADEAGKRFFREARSEEHTSELQSHSFIS
;
A
#
# COMPACT_ATOMS: atom_id res chain seq x y z
N MET A 1 21.06 -4.50 -15.08
CA MET A 1 19.70 -4.30 -15.58
C MET A 1 18.63 -4.63 -14.55
N GLN A 2 18.72 -5.77 -13.88
CA GLN A 2 17.79 -6.06 -12.79
C GLN A 2 17.91 -5.08 -11.63
N GLN A 3 19.09 -4.48 -11.42
CA GLN A 3 19.30 -3.50 -10.37
C GLN A 3 18.53 -2.20 -10.61
N GLU A 4 18.26 -1.84 -11.84
CA GLU A 4 17.45 -0.67 -12.14
C GLU A 4 15.98 -0.89 -11.83
N GLN A 5 15.49 -2.11 -11.99
CA GLN A 5 14.12 -2.46 -11.58
C GLN A 5 13.98 -2.48 -10.05
N TYR A 6 15.04 -2.81 -9.34
CA TYR A 6 15.04 -2.74 -7.87
C TYR A 6 15.15 -1.32 -7.33
N LYS A 7 15.54 -0.39 -8.17
CA LYS A 7 15.46 1.04 -7.84
C LYS A 7 14.05 1.60 -7.98
N VAL A 8 13.08 0.76 -8.24
CA VAL A 8 11.69 1.11 -8.00
C VAL A 8 11.49 1.05 -6.49
N HIS A 9 11.52 1.82 -5.96
CA HIS A 9 11.83 2.71 -4.94
C HIS A 9 10.72 2.71 -3.90
N LEU A 10 11.09 2.94 -2.68
CA LEU A 10 10.17 3.31 -1.64
C LEU A 10 9.21 4.41 -2.11
N GLU A 11 9.69 5.27 -3.00
CA GLU A 11 8.88 6.33 -3.59
C GLU A 11 7.75 5.81 -4.49
N SER A 12 7.89 4.61 -5.04
CA SER A 12 6.82 4.01 -5.84
C SER A 12 5.75 3.34 -5.00
N PHE A 13 6.00 3.17 -3.71
CA PHE A 13 5.00 2.68 -2.77
C PHE A 13 4.39 3.86 -2.02
N GLU A 14 3.08 3.85 -1.88
CA GLU A 14 2.36 4.90 -1.17
C GLU A 14 2.64 4.90 0.33
N GLY A 15 3.24 3.85 0.84
CA GLY A 15 3.60 3.71 2.24
C GLY A 15 3.96 2.29 2.58
N PRO A 16 4.25 2.02 3.85
CA PRO A 16 4.66 0.67 4.27
C PRO A 16 3.60 -0.39 4.07
N LEU A 17 2.32 -0.04 4.18
CA LEU A 17 1.24 -1.01 3.92
C LEU A 17 1.22 -1.43 2.46
N ASP A 18 1.51 -0.52 1.55
CA ASP A 18 1.59 -0.82 0.12
C ASP A 18 2.74 -1.78 -0.17
N LEU A 19 3.89 -1.55 0.44
CA LEU A 19 5.02 -2.46 0.33
C LEU A 19 4.69 -3.84 0.88
N LEU A 20 4.04 -3.91 2.05
CA LEU A 20 3.63 -5.19 2.63
C LEU A 20 2.65 -5.95 1.73
N LEU A 21 1.68 -5.26 1.16
CA LEU A 21 0.75 -5.88 0.21
C LEU A 21 1.48 -6.43 -1.00
N HIS A 22 2.44 -5.67 -1.52
CA HIS A 22 3.27 -6.13 -2.62
C HIS A 22 4.00 -7.43 -2.29
N LEU A 23 4.59 -7.50 -1.09
CA LEU A 23 5.29 -8.70 -0.63
C LEU A 23 4.33 -9.88 -0.43
N ILE A 24 3.15 -9.61 0.10
CA ILE A 24 2.11 -10.62 0.30
C ILE A 24 1.67 -11.20 -1.05
N GLU A 25 1.41 -10.35 -2.03
CA GLU A 25 1.03 -10.78 -3.38
C GLU A 25 2.17 -11.52 -4.08
N LYS A 26 3.38 -11.00 -3.97
CA LYS A 26 4.56 -11.59 -4.58
C LYS A 26 4.82 -13.02 -4.09
N ASN A 27 4.64 -13.24 -2.80
CA ASN A 27 4.87 -14.55 -2.16
C ASN A 27 3.63 -15.42 -2.10
N ARG A 28 2.51 -14.95 -2.62
CA ARG A 28 1.22 -15.64 -2.58
C ARG A 28 0.83 -16.03 -1.15
N ILE A 29 1.00 -15.09 -0.25
CA ILE A 29 0.69 -15.26 1.17
C ILE A 29 -0.79 -15.01 1.39
N ASP A 30 -1.39 -15.82 2.28
CA ASP A 30 -2.74 -15.56 2.75
C ASP A 30 -2.71 -14.39 3.74
N ILE A 31 -3.43 -13.32 3.40
CA ILE A 31 -3.48 -12.10 4.21
C ILE A 31 -4.07 -12.36 5.60
N TYR A 32 -4.89 -13.40 5.74
CA TYR A 32 -5.49 -13.77 7.03
C TYR A 32 -4.56 -14.62 7.88
N ASP A 33 -3.48 -15.12 7.31
CA ASP A 33 -2.52 -15.95 8.04
C ASP A 33 -1.10 -15.64 7.57
N ILE A 34 -0.62 -14.49 7.96
CA ILE A 34 0.67 -13.95 7.52
C ILE A 34 1.82 -14.62 8.28
N PRO A 35 2.79 -15.23 7.56
CA PRO A 35 4.02 -15.65 8.19
C PRO A 35 4.90 -14.45 8.51
N ILE A 36 4.79 -13.95 9.72
CA ILE A 36 5.43 -12.71 10.14
C ILE A 36 6.95 -12.74 10.01
N ALA A 37 7.58 -13.88 10.35
CA ALA A 37 9.03 -14.01 10.25
C ALA A 37 9.52 -13.78 8.82
N LEU A 38 8.87 -14.43 7.86
CA LEU A 38 9.21 -14.29 6.44
C LEU A 38 8.94 -12.87 5.93
N LEU A 39 7.78 -12.35 6.28
CA LEU A 39 7.37 -11.02 5.82
C LEU A 39 8.31 -9.94 6.38
N THR A 40 8.65 -10.05 7.65
CA THR A 40 9.58 -9.13 8.31
C THR A 40 10.96 -9.16 7.64
N GLU A 41 11.46 -10.37 7.37
CA GLU A 41 12.75 -10.54 6.71
C GLU A 41 12.77 -9.88 5.34
N GLN A 42 11.78 -10.14 4.53
CA GLN A 42 11.68 -9.56 3.20
C GLN A 42 11.49 -8.05 3.24
N TYR A 43 10.71 -7.57 4.19
CA TYR A 43 10.51 -6.14 4.38
C TYR A 43 11.84 -5.45 4.73
N MET A 44 12.59 -6.01 5.65
CA MET A 44 13.90 -5.48 6.04
C MET A 44 14.90 -5.52 4.88
N ASP A 45 14.86 -6.57 4.06
CA ASP A 45 15.70 -6.67 2.86
C ASP A 45 15.37 -5.55 1.87
N TYR A 46 14.10 -5.26 1.67
CA TYR A 46 13.69 -4.15 0.83
C TYR A 46 14.22 -2.82 1.35
N LEU A 47 14.09 -2.58 2.64
CA LEU A 47 14.59 -1.35 3.24
C LEU A 47 16.11 -1.22 3.11
N ALA A 48 16.84 -2.33 3.27
CA ALA A 48 18.30 -2.33 3.16
C ALA A 48 18.79 -1.99 1.75
N LYS A 49 18.00 -2.30 0.73
CA LYS A 49 18.34 -2.01 -0.66
C LYS A 49 18.14 -0.55 -1.05
N PHE A 50 17.38 0.18 -0.27
CA PHE A 50 17.11 1.59 -0.55
C PHE A 50 18.12 2.46 0.17
N LYS A 51 19.10 2.94 -0.56
CA LYS A 51 20.21 3.72 0.00
C LYS A 51 19.94 5.21 0.13
N LYS A 52 18.91 5.70 -0.53
CA LYS A 52 18.57 7.12 -0.47
C LYS A 52 17.12 7.29 -0.06
N PHE A 53 16.93 7.55 1.21
CA PHE A 53 15.60 7.88 1.72
C PHE A 53 15.46 9.37 1.90
N ASN A 54 14.33 9.90 1.51
CA ASN A 54 13.84 11.11 2.11
C ASN A 54 13.45 10.76 3.56
N ILE A 55 13.91 11.52 4.53
CA ILE A 55 13.70 11.23 5.95
C ILE A 55 12.21 11.10 6.30
N GLU A 56 11.36 11.90 5.68
CA GLU A 56 9.92 11.84 5.92
C GLU A 56 9.31 10.50 5.46
N VAL A 57 9.68 10.05 4.29
CA VAL A 57 9.22 8.78 3.74
C VAL A 57 9.80 7.62 4.54
N ALA A 58 11.09 7.71 4.88
CA ALA A 58 11.78 6.66 5.62
C ALA A 58 11.18 6.44 7.01
N SER A 59 10.72 7.51 7.67
CA SER A 59 10.19 7.39 9.04
C SER A 59 8.97 6.46 9.10
N GLU A 60 8.06 6.54 8.17
CA GLU A 60 6.89 5.67 8.13
C GLU A 60 7.29 4.20 7.92
N PHE A 61 8.24 3.96 7.03
CA PHE A 61 8.75 2.62 6.76
C PHE A 61 9.49 2.05 7.97
N LEU A 62 10.23 2.89 8.70
CA LEU A 62 10.93 2.46 9.90
C LEU A 62 9.98 2.17 11.06
N VAL A 63 8.91 2.94 11.21
CA VAL A 63 7.88 2.65 12.20
C VAL A 63 7.24 1.30 11.91
N MET A 64 6.94 1.01 10.65
CA MET A 64 6.40 -0.30 10.28
C MET A 64 7.41 -1.41 10.54
N ALA A 65 8.69 -1.21 10.27
CA ALA A 65 9.73 -2.18 10.59
C ALA A 65 9.73 -2.50 12.08
N ALA A 66 9.64 -1.48 12.92
CA ALA A 66 9.55 -1.67 14.37
C ALA A 66 8.30 -2.45 14.76
N THR A 67 7.18 -2.15 14.13
CA THR A 67 5.92 -2.86 14.34
C THR A 67 6.04 -4.34 13.99
N LEU A 68 6.63 -4.65 12.84
CA LEU A 68 6.85 -6.03 12.40
C LEU A 68 7.77 -6.79 13.36
N LEU A 69 8.84 -6.15 13.81
CA LEU A 69 9.77 -6.73 14.77
C LEU A 69 9.08 -6.97 16.12
N GLN A 70 8.22 -6.06 16.54
CA GLN A 70 7.45 -6.22 17.76
C GLN A 70 6.50 -7.41 17.66
N ILE A 71 5.78 -7.53 16.57
CA ILE A 71 4.86 -8.64 16.32
C ILE A 71 5.64 -9.95 16.28
N LYS A 72 6.75 -9.98 15.56
CA LYS A 72 7.63 -11.15 15.47
C LYS A 72 8.10 -11.58 16.86
N SER A 73 8.52 -10.62 17.68
CA SER A 73 8.95 -10.91 19.05
C SER A 73 7.85 -11.53 19.87
N LYS A 74 6.64 -10.99 19.79
CA LYS A 74 5.49 -11.52 20.54
C LYS A 74 5.14 -12.93 20.14
N ILE A 75 5.23 -13.24 18.86
CA ILE A 75 4.92 -14.59 18.35
C ILE A 75 6.01 -15.59 18.74
N LEU A 76 7.27 -15.18 18.71
CA LEU A 76 8.41 -16.05 19.01
C LEU A 76 8.70 -16.18 20.49
N LEU A 77 8.17 -15.30 21.33
CA LEU A 77 8.37 -15.40 22.77
C LEU A 77 7.62 -16.63 23.30
N PRO A 78 8.29 -17.45 24.13
CA PRO A 78 7.59 -18.55 24.76
C PRO A 78 6.52 -18.01 25.72
N ASP A 79 5.42 -18.77 25.84
CA ASP A 79 4.24 -18.42 26.59
C ASP A 79 4.45 -18.39 28.11
N THR A 80 5.63 -18.03 28.58
CA THR A 80 5.91 -17.92 30.01
C THR A 80 5.13 -16.80 30.68
N LYS A 81 4.65 -15.86 29.89
CA LYS A 81 3.81 -14.77 30.40
C LYS A 81 2.35 -15.14 30.55
N VAL A 82 1.93 -16.26 30.00
CA VAL A 82 0.56 -16.74 30.09
C VAL A 82 0.17 -17.03 31.55
N GLU A 83 1.15 -17.48 32.35
CA GLU A 83 0.91 -17.77 33.77
C GLU A 83 0.64 -16.52 34.61
N GLU A 84 1.13 -15.37 34.17
CA GLU A 84 0.90 -14.11 34.84
C GLU A 84 -0.34 -13.38 34.33
N ILE A 85 -0.92 -13.90 33.26
CA ILE A 85 -2.04 -13.26 32.61
C ILE A 85 -3.30 -13.57 33.40
N ASN A 86 -3.97 -12.55 33.80
CA ASN A 86 -5.27 -12.62 34.43
C ASN A 86 -6.30 -13.22 33.48
N GLU A 87 -7.36 -13.74 34.04
CA GLU A 87 -8.46 -14.33 33.30
C GLU A 87 -9.03 -13.41 32.21
N ASP A 88 -8.80 -12.11 32.34
CA ASP A 88 -9.23 -11.10 31.36
C ASP A 88 -8.45 -11.16 30.06
N ASP A 89 -7.26 -11.78 30.07
CA ASP A 89 -6.42 -11.92 28.90
C ASP A 89 -6.59 -13.26 28.21
N THR A 90 -7.65 -13.97 28.53
CA THR A 90 -8.00 -15.23 27.85
C THR A 90 -8.39 -14.99 26.41
N ASP A 91 -8.67 -13.76 26.03
CA ASP A 91 -8.75 -13.36 24.64
C ASP A 91 -7.31 -13.24 24.11
N GLU A 92 -6.75 -14.37 23.73
CA GLU A 92 -5.48 -14.38 23.04
C GLU A 92 -5.64 -13.63 21.73
N VAL A 93 -5.44 -12.33 21.79
CA VAL A 93 -5.43 -11.54 20.60
C VAL A 93 -4.14 -11.89 19.86
N ASP A 94 -4.30 -12.45 18.68
CA ASP A 94 -3.19 -12.70 17.79
C ASP A 94 -2.46 -11.36 17.56
N PRO A 95 -1.15 -11.26 17.83
CA PRO A 95 -0.42 -10.01 17.63
C PRO A 95 -0.49 -9.48 16.21
N ARG A 96 -0.81 -10.34 15.24
CA ARG A 96 -0.94 -9.95 13.83
C ARG A 96 -2.29 -9.32 13.50
N LYS A 97 -3.26 -9.44 14.38
CA LYS A 97 -4.65 -9.07 14.07
C LYS A 97 -4.80 -7.64 13.60
N GLU A 98 -4.23 -6.71 14.32
CA GLU A 98 -4.29 -5.29 13.99
C GLU A 98 -3.65 -5.00 12.62
N LEU A 99 -2.50 -5.63 12.36
CA LEU A 99 -1.82 -5.48 11.08
C LEU A 99 -2.66 -6.05 9.94
N VAL A 100 -3.26 -7.21 10.13
CA VAL A 100 -4.14 -7.82 9.13
C VAL A 100 -5.32 -6.91 8.81
N GLU A 101 -5.95 -6.35 9.84
CA GLU A 101 -7.06 -5.43 9.65
C GLU A 101 -6.65 -4.18 8.85
N ARG A 102 -5.49 -3.62 9.16
CA ARG A 102 -4.95 -2.46 8.44
C ARG A 102 -4.62 -2.80 6.99
N LEU A 103 -4.06 -3.98 6.76
CA LEU A 103 -3.75 -4.44 5.40
C LEU A 103 -5.02 -4.65 4.57
N LEU A 104 -6.04 -5.26 5.17
CA LEU A 104 -7.33 -5.47 4.48
C LEU A 104 -8.00 -4.16 4.14
N GLU A 105 -7.98 -3.22 5.07
CA GLU A 105 -8.54 -1.90 4.87
C GLU A 105 -7.81 -1.14 3.77
N TYR A 106 -6.50 -1.19 3.79
CA TYR A 106 -5.67 -0.56 2.77
C TYR A 106 -5.87 -1.21 1.39
N ARG A 107 -5.97 -2.53 1.34
CA ARG A 107 -6.24 -3.24 0.09
C ARG A 107 -7.57 -2.82 -0.52
N ARG A 108 -8.60 -2.69 0.32
CA ARG A 108 -9.91 -2.22 -0.10
C ARG A 108 -9.85 -0.79 -0.62
N TYR A 109 -9.16 0.07 0.09
CA TYR A 109 -8.92 1.45 -0.33
C TYR A 109 -8.24 1.49 -1.70
N LYS A 110 -7.23 0.68 -1.90
CA LYS A 110 -6.46 0.62 -3.13
C LYS A 110 -7.31 0.15 -4.31
N GLU A 111 -8.15 -0.85 -4.09
CA GLU A 111 -9.09 -1.33 -5.11
C GLU A 111 -10.07 -0.25 -5.52
N VAL A 112 -10.65 0.44 -4.55
CA VAL A 112 -11.59 1.54 -4.81
C VAL A 112 -10.89 2.69 -5.52
N SER A 113 -9.70 3.05 -5.09
CA SER A 113 -8.90 4.10 -5.73
C SER A 113 -8.61 3.78 -7.19
N SER A 114 -8.29 2.53 -7.49
CA SER A 114 -8.02 2.09 -8.84
C SER A 114 -9.26 2.24 -9.72
N ILE A 115 -10.41 1.82 -9.22
CA ILE A 115 -11.69 1.95 -9.93
C ILE A 115 -12.04 3.42 -10.17
N LEU A 116 -11.91 4.24 -9.13
CA LEU A 116 -12.17 5.68 -9.26
C LEU A 116 -11.18 6.36 -10.22
N GLY A 117 -9.93 5.91 -10.22
CA GLY A 117 -8.91 6.40 -11.14
C GLY A 117 -9.29 6.09 -12.60
N GLU A 118 -9.75 4.87 -12.87
CA GLU A 118 -10.22 4.49 -14.20
C GLU A 118 -11.43 5.30 -14.63
N MET A 119 -12.38 5.48 -13.72
CA MET A 119 -13.57 6.29 -13.99
C MET A 119 -13.21 7.75 -14.24
N ALA A 120 -12.29 8.29 -13.49
CA ALA A 120 -11.81 9.66 -13.68
C ALA A 120 -11.10 9.81 -15.01
N ASP A 121 -10.30 8.84 -15.42
CA ASP A 121 -9.65 8.83 -16.73
C ASP A 121 -10.66 8.83 -17.87
N GLU A 122 -11.66 7.99 -17.80
CA GLU A 122 -12.72 7.95 -18.80
C GLU A 122 -13.52 9.24 -18.82
N ALA A 123 -13.85 9.77 -17.65
CA ALA A 123 -14.56 11.05 -17.55
C ALA A 123 -13.71 12.18 -18.14
N GLY A 124 -12.41 12.18 -17.85
CA GLY A 124 -11.48 13.14 -18.42
C GLY A 124 -11.39 13.04 -19.94
N LYS A 125 -11.32 11.82 -20.47
CA LYS A 125 -11.30 11.62 -21.92
C LYS A 125 -12.58 12.08 -22.58
N ARG A 126 -13.72 11.81 -21.98
CA ARG A 126 -15.02 12.30 -22.47
C ARG A 126 -15.08 13.81 -22.43
N PHE A 127 -14.63 14.40 -21.35
CA PHE A 127 -14.60 15.85 -21.19
C PHE A 127 -13.75 16.50 -22.28
N PHE A 128 -12.57 15.98 -22.55
CA PHE A 128 -11.71 16.48 -23.61
C PHE A 128 -12.32 16.32 -24.99
N ARG A 129 -13.02 15.22 -25.25
CA ARG A 129 -13.73 15.04 -26.53
C ARG A 129 -14.85 16.04 -26.68
N GLU A 130 -15.66 16.25 -25.67
CA GLU A 130 -16.75 17.22 -25.69
C GLU A 130 -16.23 18.63 -25.84
N ALA A 131 -15.19 19.00 -25.10
CA ALA A 131 -14.57 20.30 -25.19
C ALA A 131 -14.03 20.54 -26.60
N ARG A 132 -13.39 19.54 -27.20
CA ARG A 132 -12.88 19.63 -28.57
C ARG A 132 -14.02 19.79 -29.58
N SER A 133 -15.11 19.04 -29.39
CA SER A 133 -16.29 19.14 -30.23
C SER A 133 -16.96 20.51 -30.12
N GLU A 134 -17.07 21.05 -28.92
CA GLU A 134 -17.64 22.39 -28.70
C GLU A 134 -16.77 23.49 -29.29
N GLU A 135 -15.47 23.39 -29.15
CA GLU A 135 -14.55 24.34 -29.78
C GLU A 135 -14.69 24.33 -31.29
N HIS A 136 -14.80 23.17 -31.88
CA HIS A 136 -15.00 23.03 -33.33
C HIS A 136 -16.33 23.60 -33.75
N THR A 137 -17.38 23.34 -33.01
CA THR A 137 -18.72 23.90 -33.28
C THR A 137 -18.72 25.42 -33.11
N SER A 138 -18.05 25.92 -32.10
CA SER A 138 -17.92 27.35 -31.83
C SER A 138 -17.18 28.08 -32.94
N GLU A 139 -16.12 27.49 -33.46
CA GLU A 139 -15.39 28.05 -34.60
C GLU A 139 -16.25 28.11 -35.87
N LEU A 140 -17.01 27.07 -36.14
CA LEU A 140 -17.92 27.03 -37.27
C LEU A 140 -19.03 28.07 -37.15
N GLN A 141 -19.59 28.24 -35.96
CA GLN A 141 -20.60 29.26 -35.70
C GLN A 141 -20.02 30.67 -35.85
N SER A 142 -18.80 30.87 -35.36
CA SER A 142 -18.09 32.13 -35.49
C SER A 142 -17.86 32.48 -36.96
N HIS A 143 -17.46 31.51 -37.75
CA HIS A 143 -17.29 31.71 -39.21
C HIS A 143 -18.61 32.04 -39.90
N SER A 144 -19.67 31.40 -39.52
CA SER A 144 -20.98 31.67 -40.09
C SER A 144 -21.48 33.08 -39.75
N PHE A 145 -21.10 33.62 -38.61
CA PHE A 145 -21.45 34.98 -38.20
C PHE A 145 -20.67 36.06 -38.93
N ILE A 146 -19.45 35.76 -39.34
CA ILE A 146 -18.57 36.73 -40.01
C ILE A 146 -18.86 36.82 -41.50
N SER A 147 -19.42 35.79 -42.06
CA SER A 147 -19.82 35.79 -43.45
C SER A 147 -21.20 36.40 -43.64
#